data_bd83063624fed8d310d57e21a0a73a9f
#
_entry.id   bd83063624fed8d310d57e21a0a73a9f
#
_cell.length_a   1.000
_cell.length_b   1.000
_cell.length_c   1.000
_cell.angle_alpha   90.00
_cell.angle_beta   90.00
_cell.angle_gamma   90.00
#
_symmetry.space_group_name_H-M   'P 1'
#
loop_
_entity.id
_entity.type
_entity.pdbx_description
1 polymer ?
#
loop_
_entity_poly.entity_id
_entity_poly.type
_entity_poly.pdbx_seq_one_letter_code
_entity_poly.pdbx_strand_id
1 'polypeptide(L)'
;MIAKEIDCVNNNLRNKIEKFLPAGEVGGITHFIERGSGSWYWDTDGKKYLDFTSGIFTNSFGHGDAALVSAIGEAFCNLGNIHGRHWEKEAQIYEKLFSYLPVNQEYRVIAYGDGGGYTVDRALVELYYYFQKRPYRLMAFSGGFHGKTQATKLSISHTQDSTYFYSDTIEEPNCYHCPCQKNRERCFMECAVLAENRLKEFGAEVFLFEPVLGAGIIVPPEGYWKRLREFCRKNGILMMADEVLTGGGRAGEFFASTYFELSPDILIVTKGLANGLPLSLLFLKKELTENDYAKRAGNYTSTFMGVPALLAILDKVLDKLEEESILENVRKRGKQLLEGLEKMKEKYAVVGDVRGLGLMAAVEFTEYSLGKAVFDKAEKNGLALIFSGSILRFAPPLNVTAEEIEIGLEKLQKSIEEVIG
;
A
#
# COMPACT_ATOMS: atom_id res chain seq x y z
N MET A 1 0.21 42.36 -6.81
CA MET A 1 0.83 42.49 -5.48
C MET A 1 0.76 41.17 -4.72
N ILE A 2 -0.39 40.57 -4.55
CA ILE A 2 -0.59 39.30 -3.80
C ILE A 2 0.28 38.12 -4.33
N ALA A 3 0.36 37.91 -5.66
CA ALA A 3 1.18 36.82 -6.23
C ALA A 3 2.70 36.95 -5.96
N LYS A 4 3.23 38.18 -5.88
CA LYS A 4 4.64 38.42 -5.55
C LYS A 4 4.96 38.25 -4.06
N GLU A 5 3.99 38.46 -3.16
CA GLU A 5 4.16 38.19 -1.72
C GLU A 5 4.12 36.70 -1.45
N ILE A 6 3.28 35.95 -2.15
CA ILE A 6 3.13 34.48 -2.09
C ILE A 6 4.44 33.78 -2.45
N ASP A 7 5.04 34.11 -3.60
CA ASP A 7 6.36 33.59 -4.00
C ASP A 7 7.46 33.90 -2.97
N CYS A 8 7.31 34.99 -2.21
CA CYS A 8 8.29 35.41 -1.22
C CYS A 8 8.26 34.55 0.06
N VAL A 9 7.07 34.13 0.53
CA VAL A 9 6.91 33.30 1.74
C VAL A 9 7.42 31.88 1.48
N ASN A 10 7.02 31.27 0.38
CA ASN A 10 7.46 29.92 -0.02
C ASN A 10 8.97 29.87 -0.27
N ASN A 11 9.55 30.88 -0.92
CA ASN A 11 10.99 30.98 -1.12
C ASN A 11 11.73 31.16 0.22
N ASN A 12 11.20 31.92 1.17
CA ASN A 12 11.81 32.07 2.50
C ASN A 12 11.78 30.76 3.29
N LEU A 13 10.67 30.03 3.30
CA LEU A 13 10.57 28.72 3.95
C LEU A 13 11.51 27.71 3.28
N ARG A 14 11.54 27.69 1.95
CA ARG A 14 12.45 26.84 1.18
C ARG A 14 13.91 27.12 1.54
N ASN A 15 14.35 28.36 1.48
CA ASN A 15 15.71 28.77 1.84
C ASN A 15 16.08 28.43 3.30
N LYS A 16 15.10 28.39 4.21
CA LYS A 16 15.33 27.97 5.60
C LYS A 16 15.53 26.46 5.69
N ILE A 17 14.68 25.65 5.07
CA ILE A 17 14.71 24.19 5.20
C ILE A 17 15.89 23.57 4.43
N GLU A 18 16.32 24.20 3.32
CA GLU A 18 17.49 23.80 2.53
C GLU A 18 18.79 23.73 3.36
N LYS A 19 18.85 24.50 4.46
CA LYS A 19 20.01 24.46 5.37
C LYS A 19 20.11 23.18 6.20
N PHE A 20 19.02 22.42 6.29
CA PHE A 20 18.89 21.25 7.18
C PHE A 20 18.66 19.93 6.44
N LEU A 21 18.16 20.00 5.21
CA LEU A 21 17.84 18.81 4.43
C LEU A 21 18.89 18.52 3.35
N PRO A 22 19.13 17.24 3.02
CA PRO A 22 19.91 16.89 1.84
C PRO A 22 19.29 17.47 0.57
N ALA A 23 20.12 17.84 -0.40
CA ALA A 23 19.68 18.48 -1.63
C ALA A 23 18.60 17.69 -2.41
N GLY A 24 18.65 16.34 -2.36
CA GLY A 24 17.66 15.47 -3.00
C GLY A 24 16.26 15.57 -2.38
N GLU A 25 16.15 15.90 -1.09
CA GLU A 25 14.86 16.09 -0.40
C GLU A 25 14.24 17.46 -0.72
N VAL A 26 15.08 18.47 -0.91
CA VAL A 26 14.61 19.84 -1.21
C VAL A 26 14.03 19.96 -2.60
N GLY A 27 14.59 19.25 -3.59
CA GLY A 27 14.17 19.31 -4.98
C GLY A 27 12.71 18.89 -5.24
N GLY A 28 12.13 18.10 -4.33
CA GLY A 28 10.75 17.62 -4.42
C GLY A 28 9.69 18.55 -3.78
N ILE A 29 10.10 19.64 -3.11
CA ILE A 29 9.17 20.55 -2.43
C ILE A 29 8.46 21.42 -3.48
N THR A 30 7.15 21.21 -3.67
CA THR A 30 6.31 22.02 -4.55
C THR A 30 5.58 23.14 -3.79
N HIS A 31 5.14 22.86 -2.57
CA HIS A 31 4.44 23.79 -1.68
C HIS A 31 4.57 23.33 -0.22
N PHE A 32 4.26 24.21 0.73
CA PHE A 32 4.27 23.91 2.16
C PHE A 32 2.83 23.77 2.65
N ILE A 33 2.52 22.63 3.29
CA ILE A 33 1.18 22.36 3.83
C ILE A 33 1.07 23.02 5.20
N GLU A 34 -0.03 23.75 5.43
CA GLU A 34 -0.36 24.38 6.70
C GLU A 34 -1.29 23.52 7.56
N ARG A 35 -2.37 22.99 6.95
CA ARG A 35 -3.40 22.22 7.65
C ARG A 35 -4.15 21.30 6.73
N GLY A 36 -4.83 20.30 7.31
CA GLY A 36 -5.71 19.37 6.60
C GLY A 36 -7.02 19.13 7.34
N SER A 37 -8.07 18.72 6.61
CA SER A 37 -9.37 18.30 7.15
C SER A 37 -10.08 17.36 6.17
N GLY A 38 -10.40 16.15 6.59
CA GLY A 38 -10.98 15.12 5.71
C GLY A 38 -10.11 14.86 4.48
N SER A 39 -10.72 14.86 3.31
CA SER A 39 -10.03 14.65 2.02
C SER A 39 -9.28 15.90 1.50
N TRP A 40 -9.12 16.93 2.31
CA TRP A 40 -8.58 18.19 1.86
C TRP A 40 -7.41 18.67 2.71
N TYR A 41 -6.45 19.36 2.07
CA TYR A 41 -5.44 20.14 2.77
C TYR A 41 -5.28 21.53 2.15
N TRP A 42 -4.63 22.42 2.89
CA TRP A 42 -4.32 23.80 2.48
C TRP A 42 -2.83 24.04 2.61
N ASP A 43 -2.28 24.70 1.61
CA ASP A 43 -0.91 25.19 1.70
C ASP A 43 -0.82 26.54 2.46
N THR A 44 0.40 27.00 2.70
CA THR A 44 0.68 28.25 3.39
C THR A 44 0.20 29.50 2.62
N ASP A 45 -0.16 29.33 1.38
CA ASP A 45 -0.71 30.41 0.53
C ASP A 45 -2.25 30.41 0.56
N GLY A 46 -2.84 29.53 1.33
CA GLY A 46 -4.29 29.37 1.48
C GLY A 46 -4.96 28.60 0.34
N LYS A 47 -4.21 28.06 -0.60
CA LYS A 47 -4.77 27.26 -1.70
C LYS A 47 -5.20 25.90 -1.18
N LYS A 48 -6.38 25.46 -1.62
CA LYS A 48 -7.03 24.20 -1.22
C LYS A 48 -6.75 23.11 -2.25
N TYR A 49 -6.37 21.92 -1.76
CA TYR A 49 -6.13 20.73 -2.56
C TYR A 49 -7.03 19.59 -2.12
N LEU A 50 -7.61 18.87 -3.08
CA LEU A 50 -8.25 17.58 -2.86
C LEU A 50 -7.15 16.50 -2.83
N ASP A 51 -6.99 15.84 -1.68
CA ASP A 51 -5.93 14.86 -1.48
C ASP A 51 -6.36 13.46 -1.93
N PHE A 52 -5.99 13.11 -3.14
CA PHE A 52 -6.11 11.75 -3.64
C PHE A 52 -4.79 10.98 -3.55
N THR A 53 -3.90 11.40 -2.63
CA THR A 53 -2.69 10.64 -2.25
C THR A 53 -2.86 9.89 -0.95
N SER A 54 -3.70 10.40 -0.03
CA SER A 54 -3.80 9.98 1.36
C SER A 54 -2.43 9.81 2.03
N GLY A 55 -1.49 10.75 1.79
CA GLY A 55 -0.12 10.64 2.31
C GLY A 55 0.57 9.34 1.87
N ILE A 56 0.43 8.95 0.60
CA ILE A 56 0.85 7.66 0.03
C ILE A 56 0.16 6.49 0.72
N PHE A 57 -1.19 6.45 0.62
CA PHE A 57 -2.06 5.39 1.13
C PHE A 57 -2.09 5.25 2.67
N THR A 58 -1.64 6.24 3.45
CA THR A 58 -1.58 6.14 4.92
C THR A 58 -2.79 6.75 5.62
N ASN A 59 -3.29 7.89 5.13
CA ASN A 59 -4.40 8.64 5.75
C ASN A 59 -5.76 8.07 5.33
N SER A 60 -6.09 6.89 5.83
CA SER A 60 -7.30 6.16 5.41
C SER A 60 -8.61 6.90 5.70
N PHE A 61 -8.65 7.72 6.74
CA PHE A 61 -9.79 8.55 7.10
C PHE A 61 -9.54 10.05 6.87
N GLY A 62 -8.52 10.38 6.05
CA GLY A 62 -8.14 11.74 5.75
C GLY A 62 -7.46 12.45 6.92
N HIS A 63 -7.43 13.77 6.87
CA HIS A 63 -6.76 14.62 7.83
C HIS A 63 -7.68 15.01 8.98
N GLY A 64 -7.14 15.03 10.22
CA GLY A 64 -7.78 15.65 11.37
C GLY A 64 -9.04 14.94 11.88
N ASP A 65 -9.16 13.61 11.73
CA ASP A 65 -10.27 12.84 12.28
C ASP A 65 -10.26 12.89 13.81
N ALA A 66 -11.29 13.54 14.40
CA ALA A 66 -11.35 13.82 15.82
C ALA A 66 -11.43 12.54 16.68
N ALA A 67 -12.10 11.50 16.20
CA ALA A 67 -12.22 10.24 16.94
C ALA A 67 -10.88 9.50 17.04
N LEU A 68 -10.12 9.49 15.95
CA LEU A 68 -8.77 8.90 15.92
C LEU A 68 -7.79 9.70 16.80
N VAL A 69 -7.86 11.04 16.76
CA VAL A 69 -7.03 11.92 17.61
C VAL A 69 -7.35 11.70 19.09
N SER A 70 -8.64 11.60 19.46
CA SER A 70 -9.06 11.33 20.85
C SER A 70 -8.54 9.98 21.34
N ALA A 71 -8.68 8.93 20.54
CA ALA A 71 -8.24 7.57 20.90
C ALA A 71 -6.73 7.51 21.21
N ILE A 72 -5.91 8.16 20.37
CA ILE A 72 -4.46 8.28 20.61
C ILE A 72 -4.19 9.06 21.90
N GLY A 73 -4.83 10.23 22.06
CA GLY A 73 -4.64 11.11 23.20
C GLY A 73 -4.97 10.42 24.52
N GLU A 74 -6.11 9.76 24.60
CA GLU A 74 -6.54 9.01 25.78
C GLU A 74 -5.57 7.88 26.14
N ALA A 75 -5.16 7.08 25.15
CA ALA A 75 -4.21 5.99 25.39
C ALA A 75 -2.85 6.53 25.84
N PHE A 76 -2.32 7.56 25.18
CA PHE A 76 -1.00 8.11 25.47
C PHE A 76 -0.95 8.88 26.79
N CYS A 77 -2.06 9.51 27.22
CA CYS A 77 -2.17 10.13 28.55
C CYS A 77 -2.04 9.11 29.69
N ASN A 78 -2.46 7.85 29.44
CA ASN A 78 -2.43 6.80 30.46
C ASN A 78 -1.17 5.94 30.41
N LEU A 79 -0.72 5.59 29.20
CA LEU A 79 0.40 4.68 28.99
C LEU A 79 1.27 5.16 27.82
N GLY A 80 2.57 5.36 28.09
CA GLY A 80 3.55 5.52 27.04
C GLY A 80 3.93 4.18 26.39
N ASN A 81 5.18 4.02 26.00
CA ASN A 81 5.71 2.74 25.53
C ASN A 81 5.90 1.77 26.71
N ILE A 82 5.30 0.60 26.63
CA ILE A 82 5.32 -0.43 27.69
C ILE A 82 6.20 -1.63 27.36
N HIS A 83 7.07 -1.51 26.40
CA HIS A 83 7.97 -2.53 25.83
C HIS A 83 8.05 -3.85 26.62
N GLY A 84 7.77 -4.98 25.93
CA GLY A 84 7.80 -6.31 26.51
C GLY A 84 6.67 -6.63 27.51
N ARG A 85 5.67 -5.76 27.62
CA ARG A 85 4.43 -5.98 28.39
C ARG A 85 3.23 -5.87 27.48
N HIS A 86 2.08 -6.37 27.93
CA HIS A 86 0.84 -6.35 27.19
C HIS A 86 -0.15 -5.33 27.77
N TRP A 87 -0.87 -4.65 26.90
CA TRP A 87 -1.96 -3.79 27.28
C TRP A 87 -3.24 -4.62 27.47
N GLU A 88 -4.03 -4.30 28.47
CA GLU A 88 -5.25 -5.07 28.79
C GLU A 88 -6.25 -5.16 27.63
N LYS A 89 -6.28 -4.13 26.74
CA LYS A 89 -7.19 -4.06 25.60
C LYS A 89 -6.73 -4.87 24.37
N GLU A 90 -5.50 -5.35 24.34
CA GLU A 90 -4.96 -6.05 23.17
C GLU A 90 -5.81 -7.22 22.71
N ALA A 91 -6.32 -8.02 23.65
CA ALA A 91 -7.13 -9.20 23.33
C ALA A 91 -8.38 -8.82 22.53
N GLN A 92 -9.12 -7.79 22.98
CA GLN A 92 -10.33 -7.30 22.31
C GLN A 92 -10.02 -6.72 20.93
N ILE A 93 -8.92 -5.98 20.81
CA ILE A 93 -8.47 -5.41 19.52
C ILE A 93 -8.13 -6.54 18.54
N TYR A 94 -7.42 -7.55 19.01
CA TYR A 94 -7.07 -8.69 18.16
C TYR A 94 -8.30 -9.56 17.83
N GLU A 95 -9.27 -9.72 18.70
CA GLU A 95 -10.54 -10.39 18.41
C GLU A 95 -11.27 -9.70 17.25
N LYS A 96 -11.41 -8.35 17.28
CA LYS A 96 -11.97 -7.57 16.17
C LYS A 96 -11.16 -7.75 14.88
N LEU A 97 -9.84 -7.64 14.97
CA LEU A 97 -8.94 -7.76 13.83
C LEU A 97 -9.05 -9.14 13.16
N PHE A 98 -9.11 -10.20 13.97
CA PHE A 98 -9.18 -11.59 13.49
C PHE A 98 -10.51 -11.93 12.82
N SER A 99 -11.59 -11.16 13.06
CA SER A 99 -12.85 -11.34 12.34
C SER A 99 -12.74 -11.05 10.83
N TYR A 100 -11.73 -10.30 10.40
CA TYR A 100 -11.45 -10.03 8.99
C TYR A 100 -10.57 -11.06 8.31
N LEU A 101 -9.96 -11.99 9.05
CA LEU A 101 -9.13 -13.05 8.49
C LEU A 101 -9.99 -14.15 7.84
N PRO A 102 -9.44 -14.88 6.85
CA PRO A 102 -10.13 -16.03 6.25
C PRO A 102 -10.56 -17.05 7.32
N VAL A 103 -11.81 -17.51 7.24
CA VAL A 103 -12.35 -18.53 8.14
C VAL A 103 -11.54 -19.81 8.05
N ASN A 104 -11.31 -20.48 9.20
CA ASN A 104 -10.54 -21.71 9.33
C ASN A 104 -9.02 -21.59 9.14
N GLN A 105 -8.45 -20.40 9.25
CA GLN A 105 -7.00 -20.22 9.28
C GLN A 105 -6.54 -19.83 10.69
N GLU A 106 -5.54 -20.51 11.21
CA GLU A 106 -4.94 -20.15 12.50
C GLU A 106 -3.70 -19.27 12.27
N TYR A 107 -3.85 -17.97 12.53
CA TYR A 107 -2.73 -17.02 12.50
C TYR A 107 -2.28 -16.63 13.93
N ARG A 108 -1.06 -16.14 14.00
CA ARG A 108 -0.52 -15.34 15.11
C ARG A 108 -0.20 -13.97 14.58
N VAL A 109 -0.38 -12.94 15.39
CA VAL A 109 -0.14 -11.55 15.00
C VAL A 109 0.88 -10.90 15.91
N ILE A 110 1.72 -10.05 15.29
CA ILE A 110 2.67 -9.20 16.00
C ILE A 110 2.48 -7.78 15.50
N ALA A 111 2.27 -6.84 16.43
CA ALA A 111 2.11 -5.42 16.12
C ALA A 111 3.42 -4.67 16.37
N TYR A 112 3.95 -4.03 15.32
CA TYR A 112 5.15 -3.21 15.37
C TYR A 112 4.81 -1.73 15.18
N GLY A 113 5.44 -0.85 15.95
CA GLY A 113 5.39 0.60 15.77
C GLY A 113 6.42 1.08 14.72
N ASP A 114 6.55 0.33 13.63
CA ASP A 114 7.56 0.53 12.58
C ASP A 114 6.86 0.51 11.20
N GLY A 115 7.59 0.93 10.17
CA GLY A 115 7.06 0.93 8.79
C GLY A 115 7.10 -0.44 8.11
N GLY A 116 6.35 -0.59 6.99
CA GLY A 116 6.20 -1.86 6.27
C GLY A 116 7.50 -2.53 5.88
N GLY A 117 8.52 -1.77 5.43
CA GLY A 117 9.82 -2.34 5.08
C GLY A 117 10.51 -3.06 6.24
N TYR A 118 10.41 -2.53 7.47
CA TYR A 118 10.91 -3.21 8.67
C TYR A 118 10.15 -4.53 8.91
N THR A 119 8.84 -4.52 8.75
CA THR A 119 8.01 -5.71 8.97
C THR A 119 8.25 -6.79 7.92
N VAL A 120 8.49 -6.40 6.66
CA VAL A 120 8.95 -7.33 5.63
C VAL A 120 10.31 -7.93 6.00
N ASP A 121 11.28 -7.12 6.43
CA ASP A 121 12.58 -7.61 6.91
C ASP A 121 12.41 -8.61 8.05
N ARG A 122 11.53 -8.33 9.01
CA ARG A 122 11.23 -9.25 10.10
C ARG A 122 10.68 -10.57 9.59
N ALA A 123 9.72 -10.55 8.67
CA ALA A 123 9.17 -11.76 8.07
C ALA A 123 10.25 -12.60 7.34
N LEU A 124 11.15 -11.93 6.59
CA LEU A 124 12.27 -12.61 5.92
C LEU A 124 13.23 -13.26 6.90
N VAL A 125 13.50 -12.63 8.04
CA VAL A 125 14.32 -13.20 9.11
C VAL A 125 13.62 -14.38 9.78
N GLU A 126 12.31 -14.28 10.05
CA GLU A 126 11.54 -15.38 10.65
C GLU A 126 11.52 -16.62 9.74
N LEU A 127 11.41 -16.43 8.43
CA LEU A 127 11.55 -17.51 7.46
C LEU A 127 12.92 -18.18 7.51
N TYR A 128 14.01 -17.42 7.68
CA TYR A 128 15.34 -18.00 7.88
C TYR A 128 15.41 -18.90 9.13
N TYR A 129 14.76 -18.49 10.21
CA TYR A 129 14.64 -19.35 11.40
C TYR A 129 13.73 -20.55 11.17
N TYR A 130 12.61 -20.37 10.47
CA TYR A 130 11.72 -21.47 10.08
C TYR A 130 12.46 -22.52 9.25
N PHE A 131 13.29 -22.12 8.31
CA PHE A 131 14.17 -22.99 7.53
C PHE A 131 15.46 -23.40 8.27
N GLN A 132 15.45 -23.40 9.60
CA GLN A 132 16.52 -23.90 10.46
C GLN A 132 17.88 -23.22 10.24
N LYS A 133 17.87 -21.91 10.00
CA LYS A 133 19.04 -21.06 9.76
C LYS A 133 19.83 -21.43 8.49
N ARG A 134 19.15 -21.94 7.48
CA ARG A 134 19.70 -22.02 6.14
C ARG A 134 19.10 -20.96 5.22
N PRO A 135 19.83 -20.43 4.25
CA PRO A 135 19.27 -19.61 3.19
C PRO A 135 18.19 -20.38 2.42
N TYR A 136 17.09 -19.69 2.10
CA TYR A 136 15.98 -20.24 1.33
C TYR A 136 15.85 -19.52 -0.03
N ARG A 137 15.07 -20.08 -0.95
CA ARG A 137 14.85 -19.50 -2.27
C ARG A 137 13.59 -18.68 -2.30
N LEU A 138 13.75 -17.36 -2.45
CA LEU A 138 12.70 -16.35 -2.47
C LEU A 138 12.43 -15.90 -3.90
N MET A 139 11.20 -16.00 -4.36
CA MET A 139 10.73 -15.43 -5.61
C MET A 139 9.86 -14.22 -5.34
N ALA A 140 10.00 -13.15 -6.14
CA ALA A 140 9.13 -11.97 -6.08
C ALA A 140 8.81 -11.45 -7.49
N PHE A 141 7.92 -10.44 -7.62
CA PHE A 141 7.74 -9.75 -8.89
C PHE A 141 8.84 -8.72 -9.12
N SER A 142 9.33 -8.61 -10.36
CA SER A 142 10.38 -7.65 -10.73
C SER A 142 9.95 -6.19 -10.52
N GLY A 143 8.68 -5.86 -10.75
CA GLY A 143 8.06 -4.57 -10.48
C GLY A 143 7.53 -4.40 -9.05
N GLY A 144 7.77 -5.36 -8.14
CA GLY A 144 7.34 -5.31 -6.75
C GLY A 144 8.05 -4.24 -5.94
N PHE A 145 7.39 -3.78 -4.87
CA PHE A 145 7.98 -2.83 -3.93
C PHE A 145 7.71 -3.24 -2.48
N HIS A 146 8.72 -3.74 -1.80
CA HIS A 146 8.60 -4.29 -0.44
C HIS A 146 9.30 -3.44 0.64
N GLY A 147 9.82 -2.27 0.29
CA GLY A 147 10.49 -1.35 1.20
C GLY A 147 11.83 -0.84 0.68
N LYS A 148 12.52 -0.07 1.53
CA LYS A 148 13.81 0.55 1.20
C LYS A 148 14.97 0.05 2.06
N THR A 149 14.75 -0.96 2.89
CA THR A 149 15.81 -1.63 3.65
C THR A 149 16.65 -2.50 2.71
N GLN A 150 17.81 -2.94 3.17
CA GLN A 150 18.70 -3.76 2.36
C GLN A 150 18.04 -5.08 1.96
N ALA A 151 17.41 -5.80 2.91
CA ALA A 151 16.81 -7.09 2.61
C ALA A 151 15.60 -6.96 1.68
N THR A 152 14.73 -5.93 1.87
CA THR A 152 13.61 -5.70 0.96
C THR A 152 14.04 -5.33 -0.46
N LYS A 153 15.17 -4.63 -0.63
CA LYS A 153 15.72 -4.38 -1.97
C LYS A 153 16.30 -5.63 -2.61
N LEU A 154 16.97 -6.47 -1.83
CA LEU A 154 17.51 -7.74 -2.32
C LEU A 154 16.40 -8.74 -2.69
N SER A 155 15.22 -8.67 -2.05
CA SER A 155 14.11 -9.58 -2.34
C SER A 155 13.55 -9.48 -3.77
N ILE A 156 13.76 -8.34 -4.44
CA ILE A 156 13.34 -8.08 -5.82
C ILE A 156 14.52 -8.02 -6.80
N SER A 157 15.61 -8.70 -6.50
CA SER A 157 16.82 -8.73 -7.33
C SER A 157 17.31 -10.16 -7.55
N HIS A 158 18.11 -10.35 -8.58
CA HIS A 158 18.85 -11.60 -8.77
C HIS A 158 20.08 -11.58 -7.86
N THR A 159 20.02 -12.19 -6.68
CA THR A 159 21.12 -12.17 -5.72
C THR A 159 21.44 -13.56 -5.17
N GLN A 160 22.73 -13.81 -4.98
CA GLN A 160 23.26 -14.97 -4.30
C GLN A 160 23.98 -14.60 -2.99
N ASP A 161 24.03 -13.31 -2.67
CA ASP A 161 24.87 -12.77 -1.58
C ASP A 161 24.10 -12.41 -0.31
N SER A 162 22.80 -12.75 -0.22
CA SER A 162 22.04 -12.56 1.01
C SER A 162 22.35 -13.64 2.04
N THR A 163 22.51 -13.27 3.31
CA THR A 163 22.68 -14.21 4.43
C THR A 163 21.43 -15.07 4.64
N TYR A 164 20.24 -14.56 4.28
CA TYR A 164 18.96 -15.17 4.62
C TYR A 164 18.32 -15.92 3.46
N PHE A 165 18.51 -15.49 2.23
CA PHE A 165 17.85 -16.06 1.05
C PHE A 165 18.64 -15.82 -0.24
N TYR A 166 18.34 -16.65 -1.24
CA TYR A 166 18.66 -16.41 -2.64
C TYR A 166 17.40 -15.91 -3.31
N SER A 167 17.46 -14.81 -4.07
CA SER A 167 16.28 -14.25 -4.73
C SER A 167 16.35 -14.30 -6.24
N ASP A 168 15.19 -14.46 -6.84
CA ASP A 168 14.97 -14.32 -8.28
C ASP A 168 13.59 -13.65 -8.49
N THR A 169 13.32 -13.21 -9.72
CA THR A 169 12.10 -12.48 -10.02
C THR A 169 11.33 -13.08 -11.18
N ILE A 170 10.02 -12.83 -11.18
CA ILE A 170 9.11 -13.03 -12.30
C ILE A 170 8.49 -11.70 -12.70
N GLU A 171 8.15 -11.60 -13.99
CA GLU A 171 7.45 -10.42 -14.49
C GLU A 171 6.02 -10.35 -13.93
N GLU A 172 5.58 -9.15 -13.64
CA GLU A 172 4.24 -8.89 -13.11
C GLU A 172 3.14 -9.19 -14.14
N PRO A 173 1.95 -9.63 -13.70
CA PRO A 173 0.83 -9.94 -14.58
C PRO A 173 0.11 -8.67 -15.07
N ASN A 174 0.85 -7.81 -15.79
CA ASN A 174 0.34 -6.56 -16.33
C ASN A 174 -0.36 -6.80 -17.67
N CYS A 175 -1.68 -6.64 -17.72
CA CYS A 175 -2.45 -6.87 -18.95
C CYS A 175 -2.23 -5.79 -20.02
N TYR A 176 -1.88 -4.57 -19.64
CA TYR A 176 -1.58 -3.49 -20.59
C TYR A 176 -0.18 -3.66 -21.20
N HIS A 177 0.82 -3.97 -20.36
CA HIS A 177 2.17 -4.34 -20.79
C HIS A 177 2.38 -5.85 -20.63
N CYS A 178 1.58 -6.63 -21.37
CA CYS A 178 1.53 -8.08 -21.18
C CYS A 178 2.90 -8.75 -21.41
N PRO A 179 3.47 -9.43 -20.39
CA PRO A 179 4.78 -10.08 -20.52
C PRO A 179 4.78 -11.20 -21.58
N CYS A 180 3.60 -11.76 -21.85
CA CYS A 180 3.43 -12.80 -22.88
C CYS A 180 3.00 -12.23 -24.25
N GLN A 181 2.94 -10.90 -24.41
CA GLN A 181 2.54 -10.22 -25.65
C GLN A 181 1.17 -10.68 -26.21
N LYS A 182 0.23 -10.97 -25.30
CA LYS A 182 -1.13 -11.38 -25.64
C LYS A 182 -2.12 -10.24 -25.45
N ASN A 183 -3.12 -10.17 -26.31
CA ASN A 183 -4.28 -9.33 -26.05
C ASN A 183 -5.26 -10.05 -25.10
N ARG A 184 -6.13 -9.29 -24.39
CA ARG A 184 -7.08 -9.86 -23.42
C ARG A 184 -8.00 -10.89 -24.01
N GLU A 185 -8.40 -10.76 -25.29
CA GLU A 185 -9.34 -11.67 -25.97
C GLU A 185 -8.74 -13.04 -26.26
N ARG A 186 -7.41 -13.14 -26.37
CA ARG A 186 -6.68 -14.37 -26.70
C ARG A 186 -5.77 -14.84 -25.57
N CYS A 187 -6.02 -14.33 -24.34
CA CYS A 187 -5.23 -14.67 -23.19
C CYS A 187 -5.81 -15.91 -22.49
N PHE A 188 -4.99 -16.95 -22.35
CA PHE A 188 -5.29 -18.15 -21.54
C PHE A 188 -4.48 -18.14 -20.23
N MET A 189 -4.20 -16.97 -19.69
CA MET A 189 -3.37 -16.75 -18.49
C MET A 189 -1.93 -17.31 -18.64
N GLU A 190 -1.32 -17.07 -19.79
CA GLU A 190 0.07 -17.48 -20.04
C GLU A 190 1.05 -16.85 -19.03
N CYS A 191 0.75 -15.65 -18.50
CA CYS A 191 1.53 -15.04 -17.43
C CYS A 191 1.53 -15.89 -16.13
N ALA A 192 0.42 -16.57 -15.82
CA ALA A 192 0.37 -17.49 -14.68
C ALA A 192 1.21 -18.75 -14.96
N VAL A 193 1.16 -19.29 -16.19
CA VAL A 193 2.01 -20.43 -16.62
C VAL A 193 3.49 -20.03 -16.53
N LEU A 194 3.84 -18.83 -16.99
CA LEU A 194 5.19 -18.30 -16.87
C LEU A 194 5.63 -18.25 -15.41
N ALA A 195 4.80 -17.72 -14.53
CA ALA A 195 5.08 -17.65 -13.10
C ALA A 195 5.27 -19.05 -12.48
N GLU A 196 4.40 -20.02 -12.78
CA GLU A 196 4.54 -21.41 -12.33
C GLU A 196 5.87 -22.03 -12.77
N ASN A 197 6.24 -21.85 -14.04
CA ASN A 197 7.49 -22.38 -14.57
C ASN A 197 8.71 -21.76 -13.88
N ARG A 198 8.73 -20.42 -13.72
CA ARG A 198 9.82 -19.71 -13.03
C ARG A 198 9.96 -20.15 -11.58
N LEU A 199 8.83 -20.23 -10.83
CA LEU A 199 8.81 -20.73 -9.46
C LEU A 199 9.42 -22.15 -9.37
N LYS A 200 9.07 -23.04 -10.30
CA LYS A 200 9.56 -24.40 -10.36
C LYS A 200 11.03 -24.49 -10.75
N GLU A 201 11.45 -23.80 -11.80
CA GLU A 201 12.83 -23.78 -12.31
C GLU A 201 13.81 -23.26 -11.27
N PHE A 202 13.46 -22.18 -10.60
CA PHE A 202 14.24 -21.63 -9.49
C PHE A 202 14.23 -22.54 -8.25
N GLY A 203 13.21 -23.38 -8.12
CA GLY A 203 12.96 -24.18 -6.92
C GLY A 203 12.57 -23.31 -5.75
N ALA A 204 11.69 -22.33 -5.98
CA ALA A 204 11.23 -21.40 -4.96
C ALA A 204 10.64 -22.11 -3.74
N GLU A 205 10.99 -21.64 -2.55
CA GLU A 205 10.46 -22.10 -1.28
C GLU A 205 9.49 -21.06 -0.69
N VAL A 206 9.66 -19.78 -1.10
CA VAL A 206 8.82 -18.65 -0.70
C VAL A 206 8.48 -17.80 -1.92
N PHE A 207 7.23 -17.40 -2.05
CA PHE A 207 6.77 -16.43 -3.02
C PHE A 207 6.26 -15.18 -2.31
N LEU A 208 7.01 -14.08 -2.42
CA LEU A 208 6.66 -12.75 -1.89
C LEU A 208 5.96 -11.95 -2.98
N PHE A 209 4.77 -11.41 -2.66
CA PHE A 209 3.97 -10.69 -3.65
C PHE A 209 3.06 -9.64 -3.02
N GLU A 210 2.74 -8.61 -3.79
CA GLU A 210 1.63 -7.70 -3.52
C GLU A 210 0.38 -8.23 -4.23
N PRO A 211 -0.79 -8.39 -3.58
CA PRO A 211 -2.02 -8.85 -4.24
C PRO A 211 -2.48 -7.95 -5.40
N VAL A 212 -2.25 -6.64 -5.26
CA VAL A 212 -2.28 -5.62 -6.31
C VAL A 212 -0.94 -4.89 -6.23
N LEU A 213 -0.15 -4.91 -7.28
CA LEU A 213 1.18 -4.28 -7.26
C LEU A 213 1.03 -2.76 -7.18
N GLY A 214 1.61 -2.17 -6.14
CA GLY A 214 1.41 -0.77 -5.81
C GLY A 214 2.06 0.21 -6.77
N ALA A 215 3.20 -0.13 -7.36
CA ALA A 215 3.96 0.78 -8.22
C ALA A 215 3.16 1.24 -9.46
N GLY A 216 2.38 0.33 -10.05
CA GLY A 216 1.56 0.61 -11.23
C GLY A 216 0.06 0.42 -11.02
N ILE A 217 -0.38 0.10 -9.81
CA ILE A 217 -1.74 -0.39 -9.50
C ILE A 217 -2.11 -1.53 -10.47
N ILE A 218 -1.22 -2.53 -10.55
CA ILE A 218 -1.42 -3.67 -11.45
C ILE A 218 -2.32 -4.67 -10.74
N VAL A 219 -3.53 -4.82 -11.28
CA VAL A 219 -4.51 -5.82 -10.84
C VAL A 219 -4.35 -7.05 -11.71
N PRO A 220 -3.96 -8.20 -11.16
CA PRO A 220 -3.82 -9.43 -11.93
C PRO A 220 -5.15 -9.85 -12.59
N PRO A 221 -5.10 -10.52 -13.75
CA PRO A 221 -6.34 -10.98 -14.40
C PRO A 221 -7.11 -11.99 -13.54
N GLU A 222 -8.41 -12.07 -13.78
CA GLU A 222 -9.29 -13.00 -13.07
C GLU A 222 -8.75 -14.44 -13.15
N GLY A 223 -8.76 -15.14 -12.02
CA GLY A 223 -8.25 -16.51 -11.90
C GLY A 223 -6.74 -16.65 -11.72
N TYR A 224 -5.94 -15.60 -11.94
CA TYR A 224 -4.49 -15.64 -11.78
C TYR A 224 -4.07 -16.10 -10.37
N TRP A 225 -4.60 -15.46 -9.35
CA TRP A 225 -4.27 -15.79 -7.97
C TRP A 225 -4.77 -17.16 -7.54
N LYS A 226 -5.97 -17.57 -7.98
CA LYS A 226 -6.50 -18.91 -7.71
C LYS A 226 -5.55 -19.99 -8.23
N ARG A 227 -5.06 -19.80 -9.45
CA ARG A 227 -4.14 -20.75 -10.08
C ARG A 227 -2.80 -20.80 -9.35
N LEU A 228 -2.19 -19.66 -9.04
CA LEU A 228 -0.90 -19.64 -8.33
C LEU A 228 -1.01 -20.18 -6.90
N ARG A 229 -2.11 -19.91 -6.20
CA ARG A 229 -2.36 -20.50 -4.88
C ARG A 229 -2.38 -22.04 -4.94
N GLU A 230 -3.09 -22.60 -5.89
CA GLU A 230 -3.16 -24.06 -6.08
C GLU A 230 -1.77 -24.63 -6.42
N PHE A 231 -1.03 -23.96 -7.30
CA PHE A 231 0.33 -24.35 -7.65
C PHE A 231 1.28 -24.32 -6.44
N CYS A 232 1.33 -23.20 -5.71
CA CYS A 232 2.19 -23.03 -4.54
C CYS A 232 1.88 -24.08 -3.46
N ARG A 233 0.59 -24.29 -3.14
CA ARG A 233 0.16 -25.32 -2.19
C ARG A 233 0.61 -26.72 -2.59
N LYS A 234 0.46 -27.09 -3.87
CA LYS A 234 0.86 -28.40 -4.41
C LYS A 234 2.37 -28.62 -4.32
N ASN A 235 3.16 -27.58 -4.45
CA ASN A 235 4.61 -27.64 -4.49
C ASN A 235 5.29 -27.27 -3.16
N GLY A 236 4.51 -27.02 -2.08
CA GLY A 236 5.05 -26.65 -0.77
C GLY A 236 5.73 -25.28 -0.72
N ILE A 237 5.34 -24.36 -1.61
CA ILE A 237 5.86 -22.99 -1.66
C ILE A 237 5.04 -22.12 -0.71
N LEU A 238 5.69 -21.50 0.28
CA LEU A 238 5.04 -20.57 1.19
C LEU A 238 4.67 -19.26 0.46
N MET A 239 3.46 -18.77 0.66
CA MET A 239 2.96 -17.53 0.09
C MET A 239 3.02 -16.40 1.12
N MET A 240 3.81 -15.36 0.85
CA MET A 240 3.97 -14.18 1.68
C MET A 240 3.35 -12.97 0.99
N ALA A 241 2.18 -12.55 1.46
CA ALA A 241 1.46 -11.41 0.90
C ALA A 241 1.87 -10.11 1.59
N ASP A 242 2.41 -9.19 0.81
CA ASP A 242 2.66 -7.81 1.19
C ASP A 242 1.41 -6.98 0.91
N GLU A 243 0.61 -6.77 1.94
CA GLU A 243 -0.60 -5.94 1.90
C GLU A 243 -0.37 -4.54 2.50
N VAL A 244 0.85 -4.04 2.43
CA VAL A 244 1.20 -2.71 2.93
C VAL A 244 0.38 -1.60 2.26
N LEU A 245 0.03 -1.76 0.97
CA LEU A 245 -0.82 -0.82 0.24
C LEU A 245 -2.29 -1.22 0.22
N THR A 246 -2.57 -2.50 0.10
CA THR A 246 -3.90 -3.04 -0.14
C THR A 246 -4.70 -3.27 1.12
N GLY A 247 -4.04 -3.56 2.24
CA GLY A 247 -4.66 -3.86 3.52
C GLY A 247 -5.31 -2.65 4.20
N GLY A 248 -6.17 -2.92 5.18
CA GLY A 248 -6.92 -1.89 5.91
C GLY A 248 -8.11 -1.33 5.14
N GLY A 249 -8.67 -2.08 4.17
CA GLY A 249 -9.92 -1.74 3.50
C GLY A 249 -9.79 -1.13 2.11
N ARG A 250 -8.59 -0.81 1.66
CA ARG A 250 -8.34 -0.07 0.39
C ARG A 250 -8.91 -0.76 -0.85
N ALA A 251 -8.90 -2.08 -0.89
CA ALA A 251 -9.40 -2.89 -2.00
C ALA A 251 -10.93 -3.18 -1.93
N GLY A 252 -11.64 -2.68 -0.90
CA GLY A 252 -13.04 -2.98 -0.67
C GLY A 252 -13.30 -4.19 0.25
N GLU A 253 -12.24 -4.90 0.61
CA GLU A 253 -12.13 -5.89 1.68
C GLU A 253 -11.00 -5.47 2.62
N PHE A 254 -11.01 -5.91 3.89
CA PHE A 254 -9.95 -5.54 4.83
C PHE A 254 -8.58 -6.00 4.34
N PHE A 255 -8.50 -7.23 3.81
CA PHE A 255 -7.34 -7.75 3.09
C PHE A 255 -7.69 -7.95 1.61
N ALA A 256 -6.86 -7.50 0.69
CA ALA A 256 -7.03 -7.83 -0.73
C ALA A 256 -6.89 -9.35 -0.98
N SER A 257 -6.12 -10.04 -0.16
CA SER A 257 -6.07 -11.51 -0.16
C SER A 257 -7.44 -12.14 0.00
N THR A 258 -8.34 -11.56 0.80
CA THR A 258 -9.73 -12.03 0.95
C THR A 258 -10.51 -11.83 -0.35
N TYR A 259 -10.37 -10.67 -0.99
CA TYR A 259 -11.00 -10.41 -2.29
C TYR A 259 -10.61 -11.45 -3.36
N PHE A 260 -9.33 -11.84 -3.38
CA PHE A 260 -8.81 -12.84 -4.33
C PHE A 260 -8.94 -14.29 -3.83
N GLU A 261 -9.64 -14.53 -2.74
CA GLU A 261 -9.78 -15.85 -2.10
C GLU A 261 -8.42 -16.52 -1.80
N LEU A 262 -7.41 -15.72 -1.51
CA LEU A 262 -6.10 -16.19 -1.08
C LEU A 262 -6.09 -16.54 0.41
N SER A 263 -5.20 -17.45 0.77
CA SER A 263 -4.90 -17.80 2.17
C SER A 263 -3.39 -17.86 2.32
N PRO A 264 -2.72 -16.70 2.33
CA PRO A 264 -1.26 -16.66 2.43
C PRO A 264 -0.76 -17.28 3.73
N ASP A 265 0.49 -17.73 3.75
CA ASP A 265 1.11 -18.26 4.96
C ASP A 265 1.61 -17.14 5.87
N ILE A 266 1.94 -15.99 5.25
CA ILE A 266 2.36 -14.76 5.90
C ILE A 266 1.60 -13.58 5.27
N LEU A 267 1.07 -12.67 6.13
CA LEU A 267 0.42 -11.42 5.73
C LEU A 267 1.12 -10.25 6.41
N ILE A 268 1.42 -9.21 5.68
CA ILE A 268 1.99 -7.96 6.19
C ILE A 268 1.06 -6.81 5.84
N VAL A 269 0.64 -6.06 6.85
CA VAL A 269 -0.25 -4.91 6.69
C VAL A 269 0.32 -3.71 7.43
N THR A 270 0.23 -2.52 6.84
CA THR A 270 0.75 -1.27 7.42
C THR A 270 -0.17 -0.10 7.03
N LYS A 271 0.39 1.02 6.74
CA LYS A 271 -0.18 2.26 6.17
C LYS A 271 -1.59 2.59 6.66
N GLY A 272 -2.62 2.06 6.01
CA GLY A 272 -4.02 2.36 6.31
C GLY A 272 -4.49 2.05 7.73
N LEU A 273 -3.72 1.29 8.51
CA LEU A 273 -4.11 0.81 9.84
C LEU A 273 -4.18 1.90 10.91
N ALA A 274 -3.36 2.95 10.79
CA ALA A 274 -3.19 3.93 11.86
C ALA A 274 -3.23 5.39 11.34
N ASN A 275 -3.94 5.61 10.25
CA ASN A 275 -4.24 6.94 9.69
C ASN A 275 -3.02 7.89 9.70
N GLY A 276 -1.92 7.46 9.10
CA GLY A 276 -0.68 8.25 8.98
C GLY A 276 0.39 7.95 10.02
N LEU A 277 0.09 7.17 11.07
CA LEU A 277 1.09 6.75 12.05
C LEU A 277 1.73 5.40 11.68
N PRO A 278 2.98 5.14 12.11
CA PRO A 278 3.67 3.90 11.81
C PRO A 278 3.14 2.75 12.69
N LEU A 279 2.22 1.96 12.16
CA LEU A 279 1.77 0.70 12.74
C LEU A 279 1.82 -0.37 11.66
N SER A 280 2.45 -1.48 11.98
CA SER A 280 2.52 -2.65 11.10
C SER A 280 2.04 -3.90 11.84
N LEU A 281 1.34 -4.76 11.12
CA LEU A 281 0.93 -6.07 11.60
C LEU A 281 1.58 -7.15 10.75
N LEU A 282 2.26 -8.08 11.41
CA LEU A 282 2.79 -9.29 10.82
C LEU A 282 1.94 -10.47 11.28
N PHE A 283 1.23 -11.10 10.34
CA PHE A 283 0.48 -12.33 10.56
C PHE A 283 1.29 -13.51 10.04
N LEU A 284 1.43 -14.51 10.86
CA LEU A 284 2.10 -15.77 10.53
C LEU A 284 1.13 -16.91 10.80
N LYS A 285 0.99 -17.86 9.88
CA LYS A 285 0.27 -19.09 10.21
C LYS A 285 0.91 -19.77 11.41
N LYS A 286 0.09 -20.37 12.26
CA LYS A 286 0.49 -20.96 13.53
C LYS A 286 1.67 -21.94 13.37
N GLU A 287 1.63 -22.79 12.35
CA GLU A 287 2.70 -23.74 12.07
C GLU A 287 4.07 -23.11 11.81
N LEU A 288 4.10 -21.86 11.34
CA LEU A 288 5.36 -21.11 11.16
C LEU A 288 5.96 -20.65 12.49
N THR A 289 5.13 -20.55 13.54
CA THR A 289 5.52 -20.01 14.85
C THR A 289 5.79 -21.10 15.91
N GLU A 290 5.49 -22.37 15.63
CA GLU A 290 5.56 -23.44 16.61
C GLU A 290 6.83 -24.31 16.56
N ASN A 291 7.74 -24.03 15.62
CA ASN A 291 9.02 -24.74 15.58
C ASN A 291 9.98 -24.27 16.69
N ASP A 292 10.98 -25.09 17.02
CA ASP A 292 11.92 -24.84 18.12
C ASP A 292 12.75 -23.56 17.95
N TYR A 293 12.96 -23.09 16.73
CA TYR A 293 13.67 -21.84 16.43
C TYR A 293 12.77 -20.63 16.65
N ALA A 294 11.52 -20.70 16.22
CA ALA A 294 10.54 -19.62 16.38
C ALA A 294 10.17 -19.39 17.85
N LYS A 295 10.15 -20.46 18.68
CA LYS A 295 9.86 -20.37 20.12
C LYS A 295 10.96 -19.70 20.96
N ARG A 296 12.13 -19.41 20.38
CA ARG A 296 13.21 -18.74 21.12
C ARG A 296 12.85 -17.30 21.41
N ALA A 297 12.92 -16.93 22.70
CA ALA A 297 12.63 -15.56 23.13
C ALA A 297 13.52 -14.54 22.38
N GLY A 298 12.93 -13.42 21.96
CA GLY A 298 13.63 -12.31 21.34
C GLY A 298 13.60 -12.25 19.81
N ASN A 299 13.13 -13.28 19.12
CA ASN A 299 13.08 -13.25 17.66
C ASN A 299 12.07 -12.23 17.11
N TYR A 300 10.95 -12.03 17.81
CA TYR A 300 9.85 -11.17 17.36
C TYR A 300 9.84 -9.78 18.00
N THR A 301 10.86 -9.40 18.78
CA THR A 301 10.85 -8.18 19.56
C THR A 301 11.29 -6.94 18.77
N SER A 302 10.67 -5.79 19.09
CA SER A 302 11.09 -4.44 18.72
C SER A 302 10.83 -3.52 19.91
N THR A 303 11.60 -2.43 20.03
CA THR A 303 11.37 -1.43 21.07
C THR A 303 9.95 -0.86 21.04
N PHE A 304 9.37 -0.72 19.85
CA PHE A 304 8.04 -0.17 19.63
C PHE A 304 6.97 -1.22 19.33
N MET A 305 7.16 -2.44 19.81
CA MET A 305 6.16 -3.50 19.71
C MET A 305 5.01 -3.24 20.69
N GLY A 306 3.75 -3.34 20.23
CA GLY A 306 2.57 -3.26 21.08
C GLY A 306 2.34 -1.92 21.78
N VAL A 307 2.75 -0.80 21.17
CA VAL A 307 2.55 0.54 21.75
C VAL A 307 1.06 0.84 21.93
N PRO A 308 0.55 1.10 23.16
CA PRO A 308 -0.87 1.28 23.40
C PRO A 308 -1.56 2.34 22.55
N ALA A 309 -0.92 3.49 22.32
CA ALA A 309 -1.46 4.55 21.48
C ALA A 309 -1.67 4.11 20.01
N LEU A 310 -0.77 3.25 19.47
CA LEU A 310 -0.90 2.70 18.12
C LEU A 310 -1.98 1.61 18.05
N LEU A 311 -2.14 0.84 19.11
CA LEU A 311 -3.22 -0.15 19.21
C LEU A 311 -4.58 0.52 19.40
N ALA A 312 -4.64 1.65 20.13
CA ALA A 312 -5.88 2.42 20.30
C ALA A 312 -6.40 3.03 18.99
N ILE A 313 -5.49 3.52 18.14
CA ILE A 313 -5.90 4.01 16.82
C ILE A 313 -6.36 2.85 15.92
N LEU A 314 -5.70 1.70 15.97
CA LEU A 314 -6.15 0.49 15.26
C LEU A 314 -7.56 0.10 15.70
N ASP A 315 -7.82 0.03 17.02
CA ASP A 315 -9.14 -0.27 17.56
C ASP A 315 -10.21 0.66 16.99
N LYS A 316 -9.93 1.98 17.01
CA LYS A 316 -10.86 2.97 16.47
C LYS A 316 -11.01 2.92 14.95
N VAL A 317 -9.95 2.58 14.21
CA VAL A 317 -10.04 2.32 12.76
C VAL A 317 -10.96 1.13 12.49
N LEU A 318 -10.80 0.02 13.24
CA LEU A 318 -11.68 -1.16 13.09
C LEU A 318 -13.15 -0.82 13.39
N ASP A 319 -13.43 -0.06 14.48
CA ASP A 319 -14.78 0.41 14.79
C ASP A 319 -15.37 1.23 13.63
N LYS A 320 -14.61 2.20 13.08
CA LYS A 320 -15.07 3.04 11.97
C LYS A 320 -15.33 2.25 10.69
N LEU A 321 -14.51 1.25 10.38
CA LEU A 321 -14.74 0.38 9.22
C LEU A 321 -16.11 -0.28 9.26
N GLU A 322 -16.56 -0.70 10.44
CA GLU A 322 -17.85 -1.37 10.66
C GLU A 322 -19.00 -0.36 10.83
N GLU A 323 -18.89 0.57 11.79
CA GLU A 323 -19.93 1.54 12.14
C GLU A 323 -20.32 2.46 10.97
N GLU A 324 -19.36 2.88 10.16
CA GLU A 324 -19.55 3.78 9.02
C GLU A 324 -19.69 3.05 7.67
N SER A 325 -19.75 1.70 7.68
CA SER A 325 -19.84 0.87 6.46
C SER A 325 -18.77 1.21 5.41
N ILE A 326 -17.55 1.47 5.87
CA ILE A 326 -16.47 2.00 5.03
C ILE A 326 -16.11 1.07 3.86
N LEU A 327 -16.09 -0.25 4.07
CA LEU A 327 -15.79 -1.19 2.99
C LEU A 327 -16.82 -1.13 1.85
N GLU A 328 -18.09 -0.90 2.19
CA GLU A 328 -19.13 -0.67 1.18
C GLU A 328 -18.93 0.65 0.45
N ASN A 329 -18.58 1.73 1.17
CA ASN A 329 -18.22 3.02 0.55
C ASN A 329 -17.05 2.86 -0.42
N VAL A 330 -16.00 2.15 -0.03
CA VAL A 330 -14.83 1.86 -0.89
C VAL A 330 -15.25 1.16 -2.19
N ARG A 331 -16.11 0.15 -2.12
CA ARG A 331 -16.63 -0.53 -3.32
C ARG A 331 -17.43 0.41 -4.21
N LYS A 332 -18.35 1.20 -3.61
CA LYS A 332 -19.21 2.14 -4.37
C LYS A 332 -18.39 3.29 -4.98
N ARG A 333 -17.52 3.93 -4.19
CA ARG A 333 -16.72 5.07 -4.65
C ARG A 333 -15.60 4.64 -5.59
N GLY A 334 -15.01 3.46 -5.35
CA GLY A 334 -14.04 2.87 -6.27
C GLY A 334 -14.62 2.59 -7.64
N LYS A 335 -15.84 2.02 -7.70
CA LYS A 335 -16.57 1.83 -8.96
C LYS A 335 -16.83 3.16 -9.67
N GLN A 336 -17.35 4.18 -8.94
CA GLN A 336 -17.59 5.53 -9.49
C GLN A 336 -16.32 6.16 -10.07
N LEU A 337 -15.20 6.07 -9.34
CA LEU A 337 -13.90 6.58 -9.78
C LEU A 337 -13.45 5.88 -11.07
N LEU A 338 -13.45 4.55 -11.10
CA LEU A 338 -13.02 3.78 -12.27
C LEU A 338 -13.89 4.04 -13.49
N GLU A 339 -15.23 4.10 -13.34
CA GLU A 339 -16.15 4.44 -14.44
C GLU A 339 -15.89 5.85 -14.99
N GLY A 340 -15.57 6.83 -14.12
CA GLY A 340 -15.20 8.17 -14.53
C GLY A 340 -13.88 8.22 -15.31
N LEU A 341 -12.89 7.46 -14.85
CA LEU A 341 -11.57 7.36 -15.51
C LEU A 341 -11.65 6.62 -16.85
N GLU A 342 -12.46 5.55 -16.96
CA GLU A 342 -12.68 4.84 -18.24
C GLU A 342 -13.34 5.76 -19.29
N LYS A 343 -14.30 6.60 -18.92
CA LYS A 343 -14.86 7.61 -19.82
C LYS A 343 -13.78 8.59 -20.34
N MET A 344 -12.80 8.92 -19.52
CA MET A 344 -11.67 9.76 -19.97
C MET A 344 -10.78 9.01 -20.97
N LYS A 345 -10.53 7.71 -20.75
CA LYS A 345 -9.79 6.87 -21.69
C LYS A 345 -10.50 6.77 -23.05
N GLU A 346 -11.84 6.64 -23.05
CA GLU A 346 -12.62 6.65 -24.29
C GLU A 346 -12.57 7.99 -25.01
N LYS A 347 -12.51 9.09 -24.24
CA LYS A 347 -12.55 10.47 -24.79
C LYS A 347 -11.17 10.98 -25.25
N TYR A 348 -10.09 10.60 -24.56
CA TYR A 348 -8.77 11.19 -24.76
C TYR A 348 -7.73 10.12 -25.17
N ALA A 349 -7.28 10.17 -26.41
CA ALA A 349 -6.30 9.22 -26.97
C ALA A 349 -4.93 9.21 -26.23
N VAL A 350 -4.65 10.26 -25.44
CA VAL A 350 -3.44 10.33 -24.60
C VAL A 350 -3.51 9.43 -23.37
N VAL A 351 -4.70 8.94 -23.00
CA VAL A 351 -4.92 7.99 -21.91
C VAL A 351 -4.82 6.57 -22.48
N GLY A 352 -3.74 5.87 -22.16
CA GLY A 352 -3.45 4.54 -22.67
C GLY A 352 -4.17 3.42 -21.91
N ASP A 353 -4.19 3.50 -20.56
CA ASP A 353 -4.86 2.50 -19.73
C ASP A 353 -5.46 3.07 -18.47
N VAL A 354 -6.54 2.44 -17.99
CA VAL A 354 -7.18 2.68 -16.69
C VAL A 354 -7.31 1.34 -15.99
N ARG A 355 -6.94 1.29 -14.72
CA ARG A 355 -7.04 0.07 -13.92
C ARG A 355 -7.18 0.39 -12.44
N GLY A 356 -7.68 -0.56 -11.66
CA GLY A 356 -7.80 -0.38 -10.20
C GLY A 356 -8.66 -1.43 -9.52
N LEU A 357 -8.67 -1.36 -8.19
CA LEU A 357 -9.50 -2.17 -7.31
C LEU A 357 -9.86 -1.36 -6.06
N GLY A 358 -11.14 -1.23 -5.75
CA GLY A 358 -11.59 -0.36 -4.67
C GLY A 358 -11.16 1.10 -4.90
N LEU A 359 -10.60 1.72 -3.87
CA LEU A 359 -10.06 3.09 -3.95
C LEU A 359 -8.53 3.11 -4.21
N MET A 360 -8.07 2.18 -5.03
CA MET A 360 -6.75 2.16 -5.66
C MET A 360 -6.95 2.19 -7.16
N ALA A 361 -6.70 3.33 -7.81
CA ALA A 361 -6.86 3.45 -9.25
C ALA A 361 -5.62 4.06 -9.90
N ALA A 362 -5.42 3.78 -11.17
CA ALA A 362 -4.36 4.35 -11.98
C ALA A 362 -4.86 4.73 -13.37
N VAL A 363 -4.34 5.84 -13.86
CA VAL A 363 -4.39 6.25 -15.26
C VAL A 363 -2.98 6.22 -15.81
N GLU A 364 -2.75 5.47 -16.85
CA GLU A 364 -1.46 5.43 -17.55
C GLU A 364 -1.56 6.18 -18.87
N PHE A 365 -0.69 7.15 -19.05
CA PHE A 365 -0.62 7.93 -20.28
C PHE A 365 0.27 7.24 -21.31
N THR A 366 0.00 7.49 -22.60
CA THR A 366 0.76 6.90 -23.70
C THR A 366 2.24 7.31 -23.70
N GLU A 367 2.56 8.45 -23.08
CA GLU A 367 3.91 8.97 -22.96
C GLU A 367 4.17 9.56 -21.56
N TYR A 368 5.41 9.43 -21.09
CA TYR A 368 5.86 10.02 -19.82
C TYR A 368 5.65 11.53 -19.76
N SER A 369 5.98 12.25 -20.85
CA SER A 369 5.87 13.69 -20.94
C SER A 369 4.43 14.19 -20.76
N LEU A 370 3.47 13.45 -21.32
CA LEU A 370 2.03 13.75 -21.16
C LEU A 370 1.57 13.51 -19.72
N GLY A 371 1.91 12.35 -19.17
CA GLY A 371 1.59 12.03 -17.76
C GLY A 371 2.15 13.07 -16.79
N LYS A 372 3.41 13.48 -17.00
CA LYS A 372 4.04 14.53 -16.18
C LYS A 372 3.36 15.89 -16.32
N ALA A 373 3.03 16.29 -17.54
CA ALA A 373 2.35 17.57 -17.79
C ALA A 373 0.95 17.61 -17.15
N VAL A 374 0.18 16.50 -17.26
CA VAL A 374 -1.14 16.39 -16.62
C VAL A 374 -1.00 16.40 -15.10
N PHE A 375 -0.02 15.70 -14.53
CA PHE A 375 0.27 15.74 -13.10
C PHE A 375 0.50 17.18 -12.61
N ASP A 376 1.39 17.94 -13.30
CA ASP A 376 1.71 19.32 -12.93
C ASP A 376 0.48 20.25 -13.05
N LYS A 377 -0.41 19.98 -14.00
CA LYS A 377 -1.67 20.70 -14.14
C LYS A 377 -2.68 20.34 -13.07
N ALA A 378 -2.80 19.06 -12.71
CA ALA A 378 -3.66 18.59 -11.63
C ALA A 378 -3.30 19.27 -10.29
N GLU A 379 -2.01 19.31 -9.95
CA GLU A 379 -1.51 20.05 -8.78
C GLU A 379 -1.90 21.55 -8.84
N LYS A 380 -1.74 22.19 -9.99
CA LYS A 380 -2.17 23.60 -10.18
C LYS A 380 -3.67 23.77 -10.06
N ASN A 381 -4.45 22.80 -10.49
CA ASN A 381 -5.92 22.78 -10.37
C ASN A 381 -6.40 22.35 -8.97
N GLY A 382 -5.49 22.07 -8.02
CA GLY A 382 -5.79 21.70 -6.65
C GLY A 382 -6.29 20.26 -6.52
N LEU A 383 -5.70 19.32 -7.27
CA LEU A 383 -5.86 17.88 -7.13
C LEU A 383 -4.49 17.27 -6.90
N ALA A 384 -4.26 16.73 -5.71
CA ALA A 384 -3.03 16.05 -5.36
C ALA A 384 -3.11 14.58 -5.74
N LEU A 385 -2.13 14.10 -6.52
CA LEU A 385 -2.03 12.74 -7.03
C LEU A 385 -0.63 12.18 -6.78
N ILE A 386 -0.47 10.88 -6.98
CA ILE A 386 0.84 10.23 -6.92
C ILE A 386 1.31 9.96 -8.35
N PHE A 387 2.49 10.49 -8.71
CA PHE A 387 3.08 10.28 -10.04
C PHE A 387 4.18 9.21 -10.00
N SER A 388 4.15 8.29 -10.96
CA SER A 388 5.15 7.22 -11.09
C SER A 388 5.31 6.82 -12.56
N GLY A 389 6.42 7.19 -13.18
CA GLY A 389 6.60 6.99 -14.62
C GLY A 389 5.56 7.77 -15.44
N SER A 390 4.80 7.09 -16.31
CA SER A 390 3.67 7.64 -17.08
C SER A 390 2.33 7.52 -16.35
N ILE A 391 2.33 7.12 -15.06
CA ILE A 391 1.14 6.69 -14.33
C ILE A 391 0.77 7.72 -13.27
N LEU A 392 -0.49 8.16 -13.25
CA LEU A 392 -1.12 8.85 -12.14
C LEU A 392 -1.89 7.84 -11.29
N ARG A 393 -1.58 7.79 -10.00
CA ARG A 393 -2.24 6.91 -9.04
C ARG A 393 -3.17 7.71 -8.15
N PHE A 394 -4.35 7.14 -7.88
CA PHE A 394 -5.41 7.71 -7.07
C PHE A 394 -5.60 6.85 -5.83
N ALA A 395 -5.50 7.47 -4.68
CA ALA A 395 -5.72 6.85 -3.38
C ALA A 395 -6.45 7.82 -2.44
N PRO A 396 -7.70 8.23 -2.74
CA PRO A 396 -8.46 9.08 -1.84
C PRO A 396 -8.66 8.41 -0.47
N PRO A 397 -9.02 9.14 0.60
CA PRO A 397 -9.44 8.54 1.85
C PRO A 397 -10.58 7.54 1.66
N LEU A 398 -10.68 6.52 2.53
CA LEU A 398 -11.68 5.46 2.40
C LEU A 398 -13.11 5.97 2.62
N ASN A 399 -13.25 7.05 3.38
CA ASN A 399 -14.52 7.75 3.65
C ASN A 399 -14.81 8.88 2.65
N VAL A 400 -14.08 8.94 1.52
CA VAL A 400 -14.31 9.92 0.45
C VAL A 400 -15.77 9.90 -0.01
N THR A 401 -16.35 11.06 -0.25
CA THR A 401 -17.74 11.19 -0.67
C THR A 401 -17.91 11.07 -2.19
N ALA A 402 -19.15 10.87 -2.64
CA ALA A 402 -19.46 10.84 -4.07
C ALA A 402 -19.12 12.17 -4.76
N GLU A 403 -19.41 13.28 -4.09
CA GLU A 403 -19.15 14.63 -4.57
C GLU A 403 -17.64 14.88 -4.71
N GLU A 404 -16.84 14.45 -3.73
CA GLU A 404 -15.38 14.58 -3.80
C GLU A 404 -14.78 13.75 -4.95
N ILE A 405 -15.33 12.58 -5.25
CA ILE A 405 -14.92 11.81 -6.44
C ILE A 405 -15.23 12.61 -7.73
N GLU A 406 -16.44 13.18 -7.87
CA GLU A 406 -16.79 14.00 -9.04
C GLU A 406 -15.86 15.21 -9.17
N ILE A 407 -15.63 15.96 -8.09
CA ILE A 407 -14.69 17.10 -8.09
C ILE A 407 -13.29 16.65 -8.54
N GLY A 408 -12.81 15.49 -8.07
CA GLY A 408 -11.52 14.94 -8.47
C GLY A 408 -11.47 14.61 -9.97
N LEU A 409 -12.52 13.99 -10.49
CA LEU A 409 -12.64 13.68 -11.92
C LEU A 409 -12.71 14.95 -12.78
N GLU A 410 -13.50 15.95 -12.38
CA GLU A 410 -13.59 17.24 -13.09
C GLU A 410 -12.23 17.96 -13.17
N LYS A 411 -11.50 17.98 -12.04
CA LYS A 411 -10.15 18.58 -11.98
C LYS A 411 -9.15 17.83 -12.87
N LEU A 412 -9.19 16.49 -12.89
CA LEU A 412 -8.35 15.68 -13.77
C LEU A 412 -8.70 15.93 -15.24
N GLN A 413 -9.99 15.90 -15.59
CA GLN A 413 -10.45 16.17 -16.96
C GLN A 413 -9.96 17.53 -17.45
N LYS A 414 -10.17 18.58 -16.66
CA LYS A 414 -9.67 19.93 -16.96
C LYS A 414 -8.16 19.93 -17.18
N SER A 415 -7.41 19.19 -16.34
CA SER A 415 -5.95 19.12 -16.44
C SER A 415 -5.48 18.42 -17.71
N ILE A 416 -6.20 17.39 -18.16
CA ILE A 416 -5.96 16.74 -19.46
C ILE A 416 -6.23 17.72 -20.60
N GLU A 417 -7.40 18.38 -20.59
CA GLU A 417 -7.80 19.33 -21.62
C GLU A 417 -6.81 20.50 -21.75
N GLU A 418 -6.29 21.02 -20.64
CA GLU A 418 -5.27 22.08 -20.63
C GLU A 418 -3.89 21.64 -21.16
N VAL A 419 -3.63 20.32 -21.25
CA VAL A 419 -2.37 19.79 -21.80
C VAL A 419 -2.48 19.49 -23.29
N ILE A 420 -3.63 19.02 -23.74
CA ILE A 420 -3.82 18.58 -25.13
C ILE A 420 -4.31 19.68 -26.05
N GLY A 421 -4.77 20.83 -25.50
CA GLY A 421 -5.18 21.90 -26.34
C GLY A 421 -6.00 22.87 -26.29
#